data_511be8288dd33d62950437f979d909f6
#
_entry.id   511be8288dd33d62950437f979d909f6
#
_cell.length_a   1.000
_cell.length_b   1.000
_cell.length_c   1.000
_cell.angle_alpha   90.00
_cell.angle_beta   90.00
_cell.angle_gamma   90.00
#
_symmetry.space_group_name_H-M   'P 1'
#
loop_
_entity.id
_entity.type
_entity.pdbx_description
1 polymer ?
#
loop_
_entity_poly.entity_id
_entity_poly.type
_entity_poly.pdbx_seq_one_letter_code
_entity_poly.pdbx_strand_id
1 'polypeptide(L)'
;MRHLRWLLPILAALLSTAVQAEPGRLCRAAIQAAERGAGIPPQLLMAIGRVESGRRDPESGAFHPWPWTINAEGRGQFFPTKAAAIAEVRALQARGVRSIDIGCMQINLRHHPSAFPTLDDAFDPVSNARYAARFLSELNAERGGWPAAAAAYHSRTPEFANPYRARVMAAWAEEQARPHPQLALPARSTPSGTLASAGGGGAMLSNRAERVALPGSTGQPGRGLDSYRGMPVPIAGRPPLARALLAGPVR
;
A
#
# COMPACT_ATOMS: atom_id res chain seq x y z
N MET A 1 17.22 0.34 -73.95
CA MET A 1 16.34 1.04 -73.01
C MET A 1 16.30 0.26 -71.72
N ARG A 2 17.03 0.72 -70.67
CA ARG A 2 17.27 -0.01 -69.40
C ARG A 2 16.38 0.60 -68.33
N HIS A 3 15.36 -0.12 -67.85
CA HIS A 3 14.49 0.31 -66.75
C HIS A 3 15.19 0.04 -65.39
N LEU A 4 15.69 1.10 -64.82
CA LEU A 4 16.25 1.09 -63.46
C LEU A 4 15.12 1.07 -62.43
N ARG A 5 14.87 -0.06 -61.80
CA ARG A 5 13.88 -0.24 -60.71
C ARG A 5 14.53 0.24 -59.42
N TRP A 6 14.09 1.35 -58.88
CA TRP A 6 14.41 1.87 -57.54
C TRP A 6 13.67 1.04 -56.51
N LEU A 7 14.38 0.17 -55.79
CA LEU A 7 13.88 -0.49 -54.59
C LEU A 7 14.13 0.45 -53.38
N LEU A 8 13.07 1.09 -52.90
CA LEU A 8 13.05 1.82 -51.64
C LEU A 8 13.00 0.78 -50.47
N PRO A 9 13.96 0.78 -49.53
CA PRO A 9 13.80 0.00 -48.30
C PRO A 9 12.81 0.72 -47.39
N ILE A 10 11.68 0.06 -47.12
CA ILE A 10 10.75 0.46 -46.06
C ILE A 10 11.44 0.15 -44.75
N LEU A 11 11.99 1.18 -44.09
CA LEU A 11 12.51 1.12 -42.74
C LEU A 11 11.32 1.10 -41.78
N ALA A 12 10.88 -0.10 -41.41
CA ALA A 12 9.87 -0.30 -40.38
C ALA A 12 10.49 0.11 -39.04
N ALA A 13 10.22 1.33 -38.60
CA ALA A 13 10.54 1.79 -37.24
C ALA A 13 9.67 1.00 -36.25
N LEU A 14 10.23 0.01 -35.59
CA LEU A 14 9.64 -0.66 -34.43
C LEU A 14 9.59 0.35 -33.28
N LEU A 15 8.48 1.05 -33.17
CA LEU A 15 8.15 1.84 -31.98
C LEU A 15 7.94 0.87 -30.83
N SER A 16 9.01 0.60 -30.09
CA SER A 16 8.91 -0.08 -28.78
C SER A 16 8.14 0.84 -27.85
N THR A 17 6.84 0.62 -27.72
CA THR A 17 6.06 1.24 -26.65
C THR A 17 6.59 0.68 -25.34
N ALA A 18 7.36 1.48 -24.62
CA ALA A 18 7.73 1.16 -23.25
C ALA A 18 6.43 1.02 -22.47
N VAL A 19 6.06 -0.21 -22.10
CA VAL A 19 4.95 -0.47 -21.18
C VAL A 19 5.35 0.16 -19.86
N GLN A 20 4.84 1.36 -19.60
CA GLN A 20 5.01 1.99 -18.29
C GLN A 20 4.33 1.09 -17.27
N ALA A 21 5.10 0.66 -16.27
CA ALA A 21 4.54 -0.11 -15.17
C ALA A 21 3.43 0.72 -14.51
N GLU A 22 2.26 0.10 -14.34
CA GLU A 22 1.13 0.71 -13.65
C GLU A 22 1.58 1.21 -12.28
N PRO A 23 1.26 2.47 -11.90
CA PRO A 23 1.81 3.09 -10.69
C PRO A 23 1.58 2.31 -9.40
N GLY A 24 0.44 1.66 -9.26
CA GLY A 24 0.14 0.80 -8.11
C GLY A 24 1.08 -0.40 -7.98
N ARG A 25 1.58 -0.92 -9.10
CA ARG A 25 2.58 -2.01 -9.10
C ARG A 25 3.93 -1.56 -8.57
N LEU A 26 4.30 -0.28 -8.76
CA LEU A 26 5.53 0.28 -8.21
C LEU A 26 5.51 0.24 -6.68
N CYS A 27 4.40 0.69 -6.06
CA CYS A 27 4.23 0.59 -4.61
C CYS A 27 4.27 -0.86 -4.14
N ARG A 28 3.55 -1.76 -4.81
CA ARG A 28 3.49 -3.17 -4.43
C ARG A 28 4.87 -3.82 -4.44
N ALA A 29 5.64 -3.62 -5.49
CA ALA A 29 7.00 -4.17 -5.61
C ALA A 29 7.94 -3.60 -4.52
N ALA A 30 7.90 -2.28 -4.30
CA ALA A 30 8.71 -1.60 -3.31
C ALA A 30 8.38 -2.05 -1.87
N ILE A 31 7.09 -2.11 -1.54
CA ILE A 31 6.62 -2.54 -0.22
C ILE A 31 7.01 -3.99 0.06
N GLN A 32 6.82 -4.91 -0.90
CA GLN A 32 7.20 -6.30 -0.74
C GLN A 32 8.71 -6.48 -0.55
N ALA A 33 9.52 -5.70 -1.27
CA ALA A 33 10.97 -5.73 -1.11
C ALA A 33 11.40 -5.20 0.27
N ALA A 34 10.82 -4.08 0.72
CA ALA A 34 11.10 -3.47 2.02
C ALA A 34 10.67 -4.38 3.19
N GLU A 35 9.49 -5.01 3.09
CA GLU A 35 8.96 -5.96 4.06
C GLU A 35 9.91 -7.15 4.26
N ARG A 36 10.34 -7.78 3.15
CA ARG A 36 11.29 -8.89 3.24
C ARG A 36 12.65 -8.45 3.81
N GLY A 37 13.15 -7.29 3.38
CA GLY A 37 14.44 -6.77 3.84
C GLY A 37 14.48 -6.43 5.34
N ALA A 38 13.34 -6.09 5.93
CA ALA A 38 13.19 -5.74 7.34
C ALA A 38 12.69 -6.90 8.22
N GLY A 39 12.44 -8.09 7.67
CA GLY A 39 11.91 -9.23 8.41
C GLY A 39 10.50 -9.02 8.97
N ILE A 40 9.72 -8.14 8.35
CA ILE A 40 8.32 -7.90 8.71
C ILE A 40 7.49 -9.10 8.25
N PRO A 41 6.47 -9.54 9.03
CA PRO A 41 5.61 -10.64 8.61
C PRO A 41 5.03 -10.42 7.22
N PRO A 42 5.00 -11.46 6.37
CA PRO A 42 4.55 -11.34 4.99
C PRO A 42 3.19 -10.65 4.87
N GLN A 43 3.08 -9.69 3.95
CA GLN A 43 1.88 -8.91 3.63
C GLN A 43 1.42 -7.89 4.69
N LEU A 44 2.07 -7.76 5.84
CA LEU A 44 1.67 -6.79 6.86
C LEU A 44 1.94 -5.34 6.40
N LEU A 45 3.13 -5.08 5.87
CA LEU A 45 3.46 -3.74 5.36
C LEU A 45 2.62 -3.40 4.11
N MET A 46 2.27 -4.42 3.30
CA MET A 46 1.33 -4.27 2.19
C MET A 46 -0.07 -3.88 2.67
N ALA A 47 -0.56 -4.50 3.74
CA ALA A 47 -1.85 -4.16 4.34
C ALA A 47 -1.87 -2.72 4.84
N ILE A 48 -0.80 -2.27 5.50
CA ILE A 48 -0.63 -0.86 5.89
C ILE A 48 -0.70 0.04 4.66
N GLY A 49 0.11 -0.20 3.63
CA GLY A 49 0.10 0.61 2.41
C GLY A 49 -1.27 0.69 1.73
N ARG A 50 -2.05 -0.41 1.75
CA ARG A 50 -3.43 -0.41 1.25
C ARG A 50 -4.38 0.47 2.08
N VAL A 51 -4.20 0.48 3.38
CA VAL A 51 -5.00 1.33 4.28
C VAL A 51 -4.63 2.80 4.11
N GLU A 52 -3.34 3.10 3.88
CA GLU A 52 -2.79 4.44 3.79
C GLU A 52 -3.10 5.13 2.45
N SER A 53 -2.80 4.48 1.34
CA SER A 53 -2.88 5.09 0.01
C SER A 53 -3.62 4.24 -1.02
N GLY A 54 -4.41 3.26 -0.55
CA GLY A 54 -5.12 2.36 -1.44
C GLY A 54 -6.05 3.08 -2.40
N ARG A 55 -5.88 2.79 -3.69
CA ARG A 55 -6.72 3.30 -4.79
C ARG A 55 -7.09 2.15 -5.72
N ARG A 56 -8.33 2.18 -6.21
CA ARG A 56 -8.73 1.30 -7.31
C ARG A 56 -8.16 1.85 -8.61
N ASP A 57 -7.38 1.03 -9.27
CA ASP A 57 -6.88 1.34 -10.61
C ASP A 57 -8.04 1.39 -11.59
N PRO A 58 -8.21 2.47 -12.39
CA PRO A 58 -9.35 2.64 -13.27
C PRO A 58 -9.35 1.67 -14.45
N GLU A 59 -8.19 1.17 -14.88
CA GLU A 59 -8.07 0.29 -16.05
C GLU A 59 -8.21 -1.18 -15.65
N SER A 60 -7.46 -1.62 -14.64
CA SER A 60 -7.43 -3.01 -14.21
C SER A 60 -8.49 -3.35 -13.14
N GLY A 61 -9.07 -2.34 -12.48
CA GLY A 61 -9.94 -2.51 -11.33
C GLY A 61 -9.23 -3.01 -10.06
N ALA A 62 -7.94 -3.25 -10.13
CA ALA A 62 -7.14 -3.73 -9.01
C ALA A 62 -6.99 -2.64 -7.93
N PHE A 63 -6.99 -3.05 -6.66
CA PHE A 63 -6.82 -2.13 -5.53
C PHE A 63 -5.40 -2.20 -5.01
N HIS A 64 -4.65 -1.10 -5.18
CA HIS A 64 -3.23 -0.99 -4.82
C HIS A 64 -2.92 0.28 -4.06
N PRO A 65 -1.87 0.31 -3.21
CA PRO A 65 -1.27 1.55 -2.74
C PRO A 65 -0.84 2.41 -3.95
N TRP A 66 -1.06 3.73 -3.86
CA TRP A 66 -0.75 4.64 -4.97
C TRP A 66 0.45 5.53 -4.61
N PRO A 67 1.50 5.60 -5.46
CA PRO A 67 2.74 6.27 -5.09
C PRO A 67 2.62 7.80 -5.02
N TRP A 68 1.73 8.38 -5.80
CA TRP A 68 1.57 9.84 -5.89
C TRP A 68 0.30 10.26 -5.16
N THR A 69 0.24 9.84 -3.89
CA THR A 69 -0.85 10.17 -2.96
C THR A 69 -0.36 11.21 -1.97
N ILE A 70 -1.19 12.20 -1.72
CA ILE A 70 -0.99 13.23 -0.69
C ILE A 70 -2.22 13.23 0.20
N ASN A 71 -2.01 13.35 1.51
CA ASN A 71 -3.05 13.75 2.44
C ASN A 71 -2.58 15.00 3.19
N ALA A 72 -3.27 16.10 2.99
CA ALA A 72 -2.97 17.36 3.65
C ALA A 72 -4.14 17.75 4.56
N GLU A 73 -3.91 17.78 5.86
CA GLU A 73 -4.92 18.15 6.86
C GLU A 73 -6.25 17.36 6.71
N GLY A 74 -6.14 16.05 6.43
CA GLY A 74 -7.29 15.14 6.26
C GLY A 74 -7.90 15.15 4.86
N ARG A 75 -7.34 15.90 3.91
CA ARG A 75 -7.78 15.92 2.50
C ARG A 75 -6.85 15.08 1.64
N GLY A 76 -7.26 13.85 1.34
CA GLY A 76 -6.54 12.93 0.48
C GLY A 76 -6.71 13.26 -1.00
N GLN A 77 -5.61 13.21 -1.78
CA GLN A 77 -5.60 13.44 -3.23
C GLN A 77 -4.68 12.43 -3.91
N PHE A 78 -5.08 11.97 -5.10
CA PHE A 78 -4.28 11.10 -5.95
C PHE A 78 -3.87 11.84 -7.21
N PHE A 79 -2.60 11.76 -7.55
CA PHE A 79 -2.04 12.42 -8.73
C PHE A 79 -1.68 11.39 -9.81
N PRO A 80 -1.75 11.78 -11.10
CA PRO A 80 -1.38 10.89 -12.19
C PRO A 80 0.13 10.71 -12.32
N THR A 81 0.93 11.68 -11.86
CA THR A 81 2.39 11.67 -11.97
C THR A 81 3.07 12.14 -10.70
N LYS A 82 4.32 11.71 -10.51
CA LYS A 82 5.20 12.17 -9.44
C LYS A 82 5.39 13.70 -9.45
N ALA A 83 5.60 14.26 -10.65
CA ALA A 83 5.81 15.70 -10.81
C ALA A 83 4.60 16.51 -10.35
N ALA A 84 3.38 16.07 -10.69
CA ALA A 84 2.14 16.73 -10.24
C ALA A 84 1.98 16.68 -8.72
N ALA A 85 2.29 15.53 -8.09
CA ALA A 85 2.26 15.41 -6.64
C ALA A 85 3.28 16.33 -5.96
N ILE A 86 4.52 16.40 -6.46
CA ILE A 86 5.56 17.30 -5.93
C ILE A 86 5.13 18.77 -6.07
N ALA A 87 4.56 19.16 -7.20
CA ALA A 87 4.08 20.52 -7.43
C ALA A 87 3.00 20.90 -6.40
N GLU A 88 2.05 20.01 -6.11
CA GLU A 88 1.02 20.27 -5.11
C GLU A 88 1.61 20.36 -3.69
N VAL A 89 2.55 19.47 -3.32
CA VAL A 89 3.23 19.60 -1.99
C VAL A 89 3.90 20.95 -1.84
N ARG A 90 4.63 21.42 -2.87
CA ARG A 90 5.27 22.74 -2.86
C ARG A 90 4.24 23.88 -2.72
N ALA A 91 3.13 23.78 -3.44
CA ALA A 91 2.03 24.76 -3.35
C ALA A 91 1.40 24.76 -1.95
N LEU A 92 1.19 23.59 -1.34
CA LEU A 92 0.69 23.45 0.03
C LEU A 92 1.66 24.06 1.04
N GLN A 93 2.96 23.77 0.93
CA GLN A 93 4.00 24.32 1.79
C GLN A 93 4.10 25.85 1.67
N ALA A 94 3.98 26.40 0.47
CA ALA A 94 3.96 27.84 0.24
C ALA A 94 2.76 28.52 0.90
N ARG A 95 1.62 27.83 1.03
CA ARG A 95 0.45 28.28 1.79
C ARG A 95 0.55 28.05 3.31
N GLY A 96 1.69 27.56 3.79
CA GLY A 96 1.92 27.33 5.23
C GLY A 96 1.42 25.98 5.74
N VAL A 97 0.89 25.09 4.88
CA VAL A 97 0.47 23.74 5.27
C VAL A 97 1.72 22.91 5.60
N ARG A 98 1.77 22.36 6.80
CA ARG A 98 2.93 21.60 7.31
C ARG A 98 2.68 20.11 7.45
N SER A 99 1.44 19.73 7.84
CA SER A 99 1.08 18.32 8.01
C SER A 99 0.63 17.75 6.68
N ILE A 100 1.55 17.08 6.00
CA ILE A 100 1.36 16.48 4.69
C ILE A 100 1.89 15.07 4.73
N ASP A 101 1.00 14.09 4.50
CA ASP A 101 1.35 12.68 4.34
C ASP A 101 1.57 12.39 2.86
N ILE A 102 2.59 11.63 2.51
CA ILE A 102 2.98 11.42 1.12
C ILE A 102 3.35 9.98 0.78
N GLY A 103 3.08 9.62 -0.46
CA GLY A 103 3.56 8.40 -1.08
C GLY A 103 2.76 7.14 -0.74
N CYS A 104 3.31 5.98 -1.13
CA CYS A 104 2.70 4.66 -0.91
C CYS A 104 2.32 4.40 0.55
N MET A 105 3.12 4.90 1.48
CA MET A 105 3.05 4.59 2.90
C MET A 105 2.62 5.79 3.75
N GLN A 106 2.24 6.91 3.13
CA GLN A 106 1.73 8.13 3.77
C GLN A 106 2.61 8.61 4.93
N ILE A 107 3.90 8.81 4.64
CA ILE A 107 4.85 9.34 5.62
C ILE A 107 4.61 10.84 5.81
N ASN A 108 4.35 11.27 7.04
CA ASN A 108 4.08 12.66 7.37
C ASN A 108 5.36 13.51 7.42
N LEU A 109 5.45 14.52 6.55
CA LEU A 109 6.64 15.39 6.44
C LEU A 109 6.92 16.22 7.69
N ARG A 110 5.90 16.52 8.50
CA ARG A 110 6.05 17.29 9.75
C ARG A 110 6.58 16.41 10.88
N HIS A 111 6.08 15.17 10.98
CA HIS A 111 6.45 14.25 12.05
C HIS A 111 7.77 13.53 11.76
N HIS A 112 8.13 13.44 10.48
CA HIS A 112 9.35 12.79 10.00
C HIS A 112 10.17 13.73 9.11
N PRO A 113 10.67 14.88 9.64
CA PRO A 113 11.29 15.93 8.82
C PRO A 113 12.62 15.49 8.17
N SER A 114 13.27 14.46 8.71
CA SER A 114 14.53 13.90 8.20
C SER A 114 14.35 12.57 7.46
N ALA A 115 13.09 12.18 7.16
CA ALA A 115 12.82 10.90 6.49
C ALA A 115 13.43 10.83 5.09
N PHE A 116 13.41 11.94 4.38
CA PHE A 116 13.84 12.03 2.99
C PHE A 116 14.67 13.31 2.74
N PRO A 117 15.75 13.19 1.95
CA PRO A 117 16.54 14.35 1.56
C PRO A 117 15.77 15.35 0.69
N THR A 118 14.92 14.81 -0.23
CA THR A 118 14.15 15.60 -1.19
C THR A 118 12.70 15.09 -1.32
N LEU A 119 11.83 15.90 -1.92
CA LEU A 119 10.48 15.45 -2.29
C LEU A 119 10.52 14.36 -3.39
N ASP A 120 11.53 14.35 -4.22
CA ASP A 120 11.74 13.29 -5.21
C ASP A 120 11.98 11.94 -4.54
N ASP A 121 12.81 11.90 -3.50
CA ASP A 121 13.04 10.71 -2.68
C ASP A 121 11.79 10.32 -1.91
N ALA A 122 11.06 11.29 -1.40
CA ALA A 122 9.84 11.07 -0.63
C ALA A 122 8.73 10.41 -1.45
N PHE A 123 8.60 10.76 -2.74
CA PHE A 123 7.67 10.13 -3.69
C PHE A 123 8.29 8.98 -4.50
N ASP A 124 9.55 8.61 -4.25
CA ASP A 124 10.11 7.39 -4.77
C ASP A 124 9.55 6.19 -4.00
N PRO A 125 8.88 5.21 -4.67
CA PRO A 125 8.23 4.10 -3.97
C PRO A 125 9.20 3.27 -3.13
N VAL A 126 10.45 3.12 -3.56
CA VAL A 126 11.45 2.30 -2.85
C VAL A 126 11.90 3.01 -1.58
N SER A 127 12.23 4.29 -1.68
CA SER A 127 12.64 5.12 -0.54
C SER A 127 11.52 5.25 0.49
N ASN A 128 10.28 5.50 0.02
CA ASN A 128 9.09 5.64 0.86
C ASN A 128 8.78 4.34 1.61
N ALA A 129 8.79 3.19 0.92
CA ALA A 129 8.54 1.89 1.54
C ALA A 129 9.65 1.46 2.51
N ARG A 130 10.93 1.74 2.19
CA ARG A 130 12.06 1.46 3.10
C ARG A 130 11.96 2.23 4.40
N TYR A 131 11.62 3.52 4.30
CA TYR A 131 11.41 4.34 5.49
C TYR A 131 10.29 3.76 6.36
N ALA A 132 9.15 3.45 5.77
CA ALA A 132 8.01 2.87 6.46
C ALA A 132 8.35 1.53 7.13
N ALA A 133 9.10 0.65 6.45
CA ALA A 133 9.54 -0.62 7.01
C ALA A 133 10.42 -0.44 8.25
N ARG A 134 11.40 0.48 8.18
CA ARG A 134 12.24 0.82 9.33
C ARG A 134 11.41 1.35 10.49
N PHE A 135 10.54 2.34 10.23
CA PHE A 135 9.68 2.94 11.24
C PHE A 135 8.74 1.90 11.90
N LEU A 136 8.14 1.01 11.12
CA LEU A 136 7.31 -0.06 11.67
C LEU A 136 8.11 -1.05 12.51
N SER A 137 9.36 -1.34 12.14
CA SER A 137 10.25 -2.21 12.92
C SER A 137 10.65 -1.56 14.25
N GLU A 138 10.94 -0.26 14.24
CA GLU A 138 11.20 0.53 15.47
C GLU A 138 9.97 0.50 16.40
N LEU A 139 8.78 0.70 15.86
CA LEU A 139 7.53 0.58 16.62
C LEU A 139 7.31 -0.82 17.15
N ASN A 140 7.66 -1.87 16.40
CA ASN A 140 7.55 -3.25 16.86
C ASN A 140 8.47 -3.54 18.05
N ALA A 141 9.69 -3.05 17.99
CA ALA A 141 10.64 -3.17 19.12
C ALA A 141 10.14 -2.40 20.36
N GLU A 142 9.53 -1.20 20.15
CA GLU A 142 8.98 -0.39 21.24
C GLU A 142 7.71 -1.00 21.85
N ARG A 143 6.82 -1.58 21.04
CA ARG A 143 5.47 -1.99 21.44
C ARG A 143 5.33 -3.48 21.74
N GLY A 144 6.34 -4.28 21.49
CA GLY A 144 6.35 -5.71 21.80
C GLY A 144 5.46 -6.57 20.92
N GLY A 145 5.12 -6.12 19.68
CA GLY A 145 4.36 -6.94 18.74
C GLY A 145 3.82 -6.18 17.55
N TRP A 146 3.71 -6.86 16.41
CA TRP A 146 3.30 -6.29 15.14
C TRP A 146 1.90 -5.65 15.12
N PRO A 147 0.87 -6.22 15.78
CA PRO A 147 -0.43 -5.57 15.86
C PRO A 147 -0.41 -4.23 16.62
N ALA A 148 0.41 -4.15 17.68
CA ALA A 148 0.59 -2.92 18.44
C ALA A 148 1.44 -1.89 17.67
N ALA A 149 2.46 -2.35 16.95
CA ALA A 149 3.25 -1.52 16.04
C ALA A 149 2.39 -0.94 14.93
N ALA A 150 1.55 -1.75 14.29
CA ALA A 150 0.61 -1.30 13.27
C ALA A 150 -0.34 -0.23 13.81
N ALA A 151 -0.88 -0.39 15.01
CA ALA A 151 -1.70 0.64 15.66
C ALA A 151 -0.93 1.95 15.83
N ALA A 152 0.30 1.88 16.36
CA ALA A 152 1.15 3.03 16.64
C ALA A 152 1.70 3.70 15.38
N TYR A 153 1.72 3.02 14.24
CA TYR A 153 2.09 3.58 12.94
C TYR A 153 1.22 4.80 12.59
N HIS A 154 -0.06 4.72 12.86
CA HIS A 154 -1.01 5.81 12.63
C HIS A 154 -1.09 6.78 13.80
N SER A 155 -1.17 6.26 15.02
CA SER A 155 -1.33 7.12 16.21
C SER A 155 -0.92 6.37 17.49
N ARG A 156 -0.41 7.13 18.47
CA ARG A 156 -0.20 6.62 19.84
C ARG A 156 -1.44 6.75 20.71
N THR A 157 -2.45 7.48 20.26
CA THR A 157 -3.71 7.75 20.97
C THR A 157 -4.69 6.60 20.71
N PRO A 158 -5.17 5.86 21.74
CA PRO A 158 -5.98 4.65 21.58
C PRO A 158 -7.24 4.84 20.70
N GLU A 159 -7.90 5.98 20.81
CA GLU A 159 -9.12 6.32 20.07
C GLU A 159 -8.90 6.32 18.54
N PHE A 160 -7.68 6.65 18.09
CA PHE A 160 -7.29 6.62 16.68
C PHE A 160 -6.54 5.33 16.31
N ALA A 161 -5.70 4.84 17.20
CA ALA A 161 -4.88 3.67 17.01
C ALA A 161 -5.70 2.38 16.84
N ASN A 162 -6.73 2.18 17.70
CA ASN A 162 -7.51 0.93 17.70
C ASN A 162 -8.36 0.72 16.44
N PRO A 163 -9.13 1.70 15.95
CA PRO A 163 -9.84 1.57 14.68
C PRO A 163 -8.90 1.37 13.49
N TYR A 164 -7.76 2.04 13.49
CA TYR A 164 -6.75 1.86 12.46
C TYR A 164 -6.18 0.44 12.46
N ARG A 165 -5.78 -0.07 13.64
CA ARG A 165 -5.32 -1.44 13.79
C ARG A 165 -6.34 -2.45 13.25
N ALA A 166 -7.61 -2.30 13.60
CA ALA A 166 -8.65 -3.20 13.11
C ALA A 166 -8.71 -3.26 11.59
N ARG A 167 -8.58 -2.12 10.91
CA ARG A 167 -8.54 -2.06 9.43
C ARG A 167 -7.30 -2.71 8.85
N VAL A 168 -6.13 -2.44 9.45
CA VAL A 168 -4.89 -3.07 8.99
C VAL A 168 -4.95 -4.57 9.14
N MET A 169 -5.46 -5.09 10.27
CA MET A 169 -5.59 -6.54 10.48
C MET A 169 -6.57 -7.18 9.49
N ALA A 170 -7.68 -6.53 9.18
CA ALA A 170 -8.61 -7.00 8.16
C ALA A 170 -7.95 -7.00 6.77
N ALA A 171 -7.27 -5.91 6.39
CA ALA A 171 -6.54 -5.83 5.13
C ALA A 171 -5.40 -6.85 5.05
N TRP A 172 -4.74 -7.16 6.17
CA TRP A 172 -3.69 -8.18 6.24
C TRP A 172 -4.23 -9.58 5.97
N ALA A 173 -5.34 -9.95 6.59
CA ALA A 173 -6.02 -11.22 6.30
C ALA A 173 -6.41 -11.34 4.83
N GLU A 174 -6.94 -10.26 4.22
CA GLU A 174 -7.25 -10.23 2.79
C GLU A 174 -6.01 -10.38 1.89
N GLU A 175 -4.89 -9.70 2.22
CA GLU A 175 -3.65 -9.84 1.45
C GLU A 175 -3.05 -11.24 1.56
N GLN A 176 -3.12 -11.88 2.73
CA GLN A 176 -2.68 -13.26 2.92
C GLN A 176 -3.52 -14.26 2.13
N ALA A 177 -4.81 -14.01 1.98
CA ALA A 177 -5.72 -14.87 1.22
C ALA A 177 -5.59 -14.73 -0.30
N ARG A 178 -4.89 -13.69 -0.80
CA ARG A 178 -4.70 -13.48 -2.24
C ARG A 178 -3.77 -14.54 -2.82
N PRO A 179 -4.12 -15.14 -3.97
CA PRO A 179 -3.19 -15.98 -4.69
C PRO A 179 -1.94 -15.17 -5.04
N HIS A 180 -0.81 -15.55 -4.47
CA HIS A 180 0.46 -15.01 -4.94
C HIS A 180 0.78 -15.71 -6.26
N PRO A 181 1.19 -14.98 -7.33
CA PRO A 181 1.89 -15.62 -8.40
C PRO A 181 3.16 -16.21 -7.77
N GLN A 182 3.12 -17.48 -7.42
CA GLN A 182 4.35 -18.21 -7.16
C GLN A 182 5.21 -18.00 -8.40
N LEU A 183 6.39 -17.38 -8.22
CA LEU A 183 7.46 -17.55 -9.18
C LEU A 183 7.59 -19.07 -9.33
N ALA A 184 7.05 -19.58 -10.41
CA ALA A 184 7.24 -20.99 -10.76
C ALA A 184 8.75 -21.15 -10.90
N LEU A 185 9.38 -21.67 -9.86
CA LEU A 185 10.72 -22.20 -10.00
C LEU A 185 10.61 -23.19 -11.16
N PRO A 186 11.44 -23.10 -12.21
CA PRO A 186 11.42 -24.07 -13.28
C PRO A 186 11.50 -25.43 -12.61
N ALA A 187 10.47 -26.26 -12.85
CA ALA A 187 10.43 -27.61 -12.35
C ALA A 187 11.77 -28.24 -12.74
N ARG A 188 12.60 -28.57 -11.74
CA ARG A 188 13.76 -29.42 -11.99
C ARG A 188 13.20 -30.68 -12.60
N SER A 189 13.40 -30.85 -13.89
CA SER A 189 13.16 -32.09 -14.57
C SER A 189 14.04 -33.14 -13.90
N THR A 190 13.48 -33.86 -12.95
CA THR A 190 14.09 -35.09 -12.47
C THR A 190 14.07 -36.07 -13.64
N PRO A 191 15.22 -36.63 -14.05
CA PRO A 191 15.21 -37.67 -15.05
C PRO A 191 14.41 -38.84 -14.48
N SER A 192 13.37 -39.23 -15.19
CA SER A 192 12.57 -40.44 -14.91
C SER A 192 13.48 -41.68 -14.95
N GLY A 193 13.99 -42.05 -13.80
CA GLY A 193 14.58 -43.38 -13.59
C GLY A 193 13.48 -44.30 -13.16
N THR A 194 13.05 -45.17 -14.08
CA THR A 194 12.18 -46.31 -13.83
C THR A 194 12.86 -47.25 -12.83
N LEU A 195 12.34 -47.38 -11.63
CA LEU A 195 12.58 -48.50 -10.77
C LEU A 195 11.24 -48.99 -10.24
N ALA A 196 10.86 -50.14 -10.75
CA ALA A 196 9.73 -50.94 -10.31
C ALA A 196 10.00 -51.54 -8.92
N SER A 197 8.93 -51.77 -8.22
CA SER A 197 8.68 -52.90 -7.31
C SER A 197 8.39 -52.58 -5.84
N ALA A 198 7.22 -53.09 -5.50
CA ALA A 198 6.80 -53.84 -4.32
C ALA A 198 6.43 -53.12 -3.01
N GLY A 199 5.13 -53.11 -2.77
CA GLY A 199 4.50 -53.70 -1.58
C GLY A 199 4.61 -52.94 -0.25
N GLY A 200 3.46 -52.52 0.26
CA GLY A 200 3.32 -52.17 1.67
C GLY A 200 2.16 -51.23 1.95
N GLY A 201 1.03 -51.77 2.39
CA GLY A 201 -0.13 -50.97 2.81
C GLY A 201 0.14 -50.10 4.01
N GLY A 202 -0.38 -48.88 3.95
CA GLY A 202 -0.37 -47.92 5.06
C GLY A 202 -1.60 -47.04 4.99
N ALA A 203 -2.40 -47.07 6.04
CA ALA A 203 -3.72 -46.48 6.17
C ALA A 203 -3.75 -44.97 5.85
N MET A 204 -4.71 -44.59 5.03
CA MET A 204 -5.15 -43.20 4.80
C MET A 204 -5.82 -42.65 6.06
N LEU A 205 -5.18 -41.70 6.74
CA LEU A 205 -5.85 -40.81 7.68
C LEU A 205 -6.41 -39.65 6.88
N SER A 206 -7.71 -39.71 6.56
CA SER A 206 -8.44 -38.61 5.96
C SER A 206 -8.68 -37.51 7.00
N ASN A 207 -7.94 -36.39 6.92
CA ASN A 207 -8.23 -35.19 7.69
C ASN A 207 -9.40 -34.44 7.02
N ARG A 208 -10.61 -34.78 7.47
CA ARG A 208 -11.85 -34.11 7.09
C ARG A 208 -11.94 -32.81 7.89
N ALA A 209 -11.39 -31.72 7.35
CA ALA A 209 -11.59 -30.40 7.91
C ALA A 209 -13.06 -29.99 7.72
N GLU A 210 -13.78 -29.97 8.81
CA GLU A 210 -15.14 -29.50 8.94
C GLU A 210 -15.19 -28.00 8.62
N ARG A 211 -15.92 -27.65 7.56
CA ARG A 211 -16.15 -26.25 7.19
C ARG A 211 -17.17 -25.65 8.16
N VAL A 212 -16.70 -24.86 9.10
CA VAL A 212 -17.58 -23.99 9.90
C VAL A 212 -18.06 -22.86 9.00
N ALA A 213 -19.35 -22.86 8.68
CA ALA A 213 -20.01 -21.79 7.99
C ALA A 213 -20.13 -20.58 8.94
N LEU A 214 -19.46 -19.48 8.62
CA LEU A 214 -19.68 -18.20 9.28
C LEU A 214 -20.96 -17.55 8.72
N PRO A 215 -21.84 -16.99 9.56
CA PRO A 215 -23.05 -16.32 9.09
C PRO A 215 -22.68 -15.05 8.31
N GLY A 216 -23.43 -14.82 7.23
CA GLY A 216 -23.21 -13.85 6.16
C GLY A 216 -22.74 -12.47 6.58
N SER A 217 -21.59 -12.09 6.08
CA SER A 217 -21.16 -10.70 5.97
C SER A 217 -21.79 -10.11 4.71
N THR A 218 -22.82 -9.31 4.87
CA THR A 218 -23.32 -8.43 3.82
C THR A 218 -22.21 -7.49 3.43
N GLY A 219 -21.72 -7.62 2.18
CA GLY A 219 -20.63 -6.82 1.64
C GLY A 219 -20.96 -5.34 1.59
N GLN A 220 -20.44 -4.59 2.55
CA GLN A 220 -20.27 -3.15 2.37
C GLN A 220 -18.93 -2.90 1.70
N PRO A 221 -18.90 -2.09 0.62
CA PRO A 221 -17.63 -1.69 0.00
C PRO A 221 -16.78 -0.96 1.02
N GLY A 222 -15.50 -1.35 1.12
CA GLY A 222 -14.54 -0.73 2.02
C GLY A 222 -14.54 0.79 1.86
N ARG A 223 -14.74 1.50 2.96
CA ARG A 223 -14.72 2.96 2.99
C ARG A 223 -13.32 3.43 2.65
N GLY A 224 -13.15 4.06 1.48
CA GLY A 224 -11.92 4.70 1.06
C GLY A 224 -11.51 5.85 1.99
N LEU A 225 -10.41 6.53 1.70
CA LEU A 225 -9.90 7.71 2.42
C LEU A 225 -10.97 8.76 2.75
N ASP A 226 -12.07 8.79 2.02
CA ASP A 226 -13.21 9.69 2.21
C ASP A 226 -13.89 9.55 3.57
N SER A 227 -13.84 8.38 4.19
CA SER A 227 -14.41 8.18 5.54
C SER A 227 -13.58 8.83 6.66
N TYR A 228 -12.38 9.32 6.35
CA TYR A 228 -11.48 10.01 7.29
C TYR A 228 -11.48 11.53 7.14
N ARG A 229 -12.15 12.06 6.11
CA ARG A 229 -12.20 13.50 5.81
C ARG A 229 -12.90 14.34 6.88
N GLY A 230 -13.56 13.74 7.84
CA GLY A 230 -14.32 14.43 8.88
C GLY A 230 -13.68 14.47 10.27
N MET A 231 -12.53 13.83 10.49
CA MET A 231 -11.90 13.81 11.82
C MET A 231 -10.66 14.70 11.84
N PRO A 232 -10.70 15.85 12.52
CA PRO A 232 -9.51 16.67 12.74
C PRO A 232 -8.45 15.85 13.48
N VAL A 233 -7.22 15.81 12.97
CA VAL A 233 -6.08 15.28 13.70
C VAL A 233 -5.84 16.22 14.89
N PRO A 234 -5.94 15.78 16.16
CA PRO A 234 -5.66 16.64 17.29
C PRO A 234 -4.19 17.03 17.26
N ILE A 235 -3.92 18.32 17.17
CA ILE A 235 -2.58 18.86 17.37
C ILE A 235 -2.29 18.72 18.86
N ALA A 236 -1.23 17.97 19.20
CA ALA A 236 -0.79 17.85 20.59
C ALA A 236 -0.61 19.25 21.21
N GLY A 237 -1.39 19.56 22.25
CA GLY A 237 -1.33 20.83 22.96
C GLY A 237 -2.43 21.85 22.68
N ARG A 238 -3.45 21.53 21.86
CA ARG A 238 -4.59 22.44 21.67
C ARG A 238 -5.88 21.76 22.12
N PRO A 239 -6.63 22.33 23.10
CA PRO A 239 -7.91 21.77 23.51
C PRO A 239 -8.92 21.83 22.35
N PRO A 240 -9.87 20.87 22.25
CA PRO A 240 -10.89 20.87 21.21
C PRO A 240 -11.73 22.14 21.33
N LEU A 241 -11.93 22.83 20.20
CA LEU A 241 -12.87 23.96 20.12
C LEU A 241 -14.25 23.42 20.42
N ALA A 242 -14.78 23.76 21.60
CA ALA A 242 -16.15 23.52 21.96
C ALA A 242 -17.06 24.23 20.94
N ARG A 243 -17.97 23.45 20.36
CA ARG A 243 -19.01 23.95 19.46
C ARG A 243 -19.89 24.89 20.30
N ALA A 244 -19.73 26.18 20.11
CA ALA A 244 -20.63 27.18 20.71
C ALA A 244 -22.03 26.93 20.12
N LEU A 245 -22.92 26.39 20.95
CA LEU A 245 -24.34 26.40 20.70
C LEU A 245 -24.79 27.85 20.80
N LEU A 246 -25.15 28.45 19.69
CA LEU A 246 -25.86 29.72 19.63
C LEU A 246 -27.26 29.48 20.24
N ALA A 247 -27.41 29.79 21.51
CA ALA A 247 -28.70 30.02 22.11
C ALA A 247 -29.23 31.38 21.63
N GLY A 248 -30.28 31.36 20.83
CA GLY A 248 -31.01 32.55 20.43
C GLY A 248 -31.72 33.19 21.63
N PRO A 249 -32.04 34.49 21.56
CA PRO A 249 -32.66 35.18 22.67
C PRO A 249 -34.12 34.78 22.78
N VAL A 250 -34.49 34.32 23.95
CA VAL A 250 -35.92 34.22 24.36
C VAL A 250 -36.32 35.57 24.98
N ARG A 251 -37.41 36.10 24.51
CA ARG A 251 -38.08 37.29 25.08
C ARG A 251 -38.55 37.06 26.52
#